data_9ff5fe775631d683ec0037c09a35d78d
#
_entry.id   9ff5fe775631d683ec0037c09a35d78d
#
_cell.length_a   1.000
_cell.length_b   1.000
_cell.length_c   1.000
_cell.angle_alpha   90.00
_cell.angle_beta   90.00
_cell.angle_gamma   90.00
#
_symmetry.space_group_name_H-M   'P 1'
#
loop_
_entity.id
_entity.type
_entity.pdbx_description
1 polymer ?
#
loop_
_entity_poly.entity_id
_entity_poly.type
_entity_poly.pdbx_seq_one_letter_code
_entity_poly.pdbx_strand_id
1 'polypeptide(L)'
;MILQNILKPDRDTCEVSEMYWHEEGRKFVFDSYFNIFTIHKWLEYTTIRSFNLILNLTGKAEIELFDQDGSLGRRIYDTGTGVRIRIPLKFRETSKCLWFSYEPLDQFANIISGWYETEEKPGHNVHLAADICTFKREPYLKHNLNILTEQLINNGKSPVCDKLDIFVIDNGRTLKKEEIETDHIHLFPNMNAGGTGGFTRGLIEINKKKDEMGLTHMIFMDDDAVLCPDSLVRTFGILSYVNKKWEKACVSGAMLRIDMQYSQHEYGSKWDGTDCYSRYPGLDLRIRDNVIRNEEMDEADYAPWWYACYPLTETGMDNLPLPLFIHNDDTEYGLRHKKNGFILLNGICVWSPGFENKRSSMLSYYDVRNIMLTEALYTEDGLLKRMKQYCRKRILANALRYRYNDAKLVLDAVEDFCKGPEYLGTLNPEEKNKEIGQTGYAMKPVEELTSDPVLLKEIHEYVQPENIEEIYNNRNHENKWFYALTLNGWILPAKKEVKAFPMGIWPYSLYRVGKVILFDPDSCKGIYGEKSWKELFRCIGYYFQICKLLKNEYPKARAAYKEKFKWLTSYECWVKYLKVDQ
;
A
#
# COMPACT_ATOMS: atom_id res chain seq x y z
N MET A 1 -6.60 20.93 -20.10
CA MET A 1 -6.57 19.52 -19.59
C MET A 1 -7.07 19.50 -18.16
N ILE A 2 -7.94 18.55 -17.81
CA ILE A 2 -8.39 18.32 -16.43
C ILE A 2 -7.20 17.79 -15.61
N LEU A 3 -6.99 18.37 -14.42
CA LEU A 3 -5.93 18.00 -13.49
C LEU A 3 -6.47 17.24 -12.26
N GLN A 4 -7.67 17.61 -11.82
CA GLN A 4 -8.32 17.07 -10.62
C GLN A 4 -9.83 17.33 -10.71
N ASN A 5 -10.65 16.31 -10.51
CA ASN A 5 -12.10 16.48 -10.43
C ASN A 5 -12.54 16.96 -9.05
N ILE A 6 -13.66 17.66 -8.99
CA ILE A 6 -14.39 17.90 -7.74
C ILE A 6 -15.26 16.68 -7.48
N LEU A 7 -14.89 15.95 -6.45
CA LEU A 7 -15.51 14.68 -6.09
C LEU A 7 -16.65 14.87 -5.09
N LYS A 8 -17.54 13.88 -5.05
CA LYS A 8 -18.67 13.77 -4.13
C LYS A 8 -18.62 12.39 -3.46
N PRO A 9 -19.26 12.21 -2.29
CA PRO A 9 -19.39 10.90 -1.67
C PRO A 9 -19.91 9.85 -2.64
N ASP A 10 -19.27 8.68 -2.65
CA ASP A 10 -19.54 7.58 -3.57
C ASP A 10 -19.47 6.25 -2.84
N ARG A 11 -20.47 5.37 -3.06
CA ARG A 11 -20.58 4.05 -2.43
C ARG A 11 -19.46 3.09 -2.83
N ASP A 12 -18.97 3.23 -4.06
CA ASP A 12 -17.93 2.36 -4.61
C ASP A 12 -16.53 2.75 -4.10
N THR A 13 -16.39 3.92 -3.45
CA THR A 13 -15.11 4.43 -2.94
C THR A 13 -15.19 4.86 -1.49
N CYS A 14 -15.73 6.04 -1.19
CA CYS A 14 -15.82 6.60 0.15
C CYS A 14 -17.12 7.37 0.35
N GLU A 15 -17.90 6.99 1.39
CA GLU A 15 -19.17 7.63 1.72
C GLU A 15 -19.05 8.75 2.76
N VAL A 16 -17.85 8.96 3.35
CA VAL A 16 -17.62 9.98 4.40
C VAL A 16 -17.63 11.37 3.78
N SER A 17 -18.66 12.15 4.05
CA SER A 17 -18.89 13.48 3.44
C SER A 17 -17.77 14.48 3.70
N GLU A 18 -17.16 14.44 4.88
CA GLU A 18 -16.07 15.34 5.31
C GLU A 18 -14.77 15.10 4.53
N MET A 19 -14.64 13.97 3.82
CA MET A 19 -13.55 13.74 2.87
C MET A 19 -13.71 14.57 1.59
N TYR A 20 -14.91 15.14 1.33
CA TYR A 20 -15.26 15.88 0.12
C TYR A 20 -15.57 17.35 0.36
N TRP A 21 -16.25 17.68 1.46
CA TRP A 21 -16.56 19.07 1.88
C TRP A 21 -16.91 19.15 3.36
N HIS A 22 -16.82 20.36 3.90
CA HIS A 22 -17.37 20.67 5.21
C HIS A 22 -18.60 21.56 5.07
N GLU A 23 -19.58 21.43 5.99
CA GLU A 23 -20.78 22.26 6.00
C GLU A 23 -20.66 23.34 7.09
N GLU A 24 -20.77 24.61 6.69
CA GLU A 24 -20.78 25.77 7.57
C GLU A 24 -22.12 26.53 7.37
N GLY A 25 -23.15 26.09 8.09
CA GLY A 25 -24.50 26.61 7.94
C GLY A 25 -25.12 26.24 6.59
N ARG A 26 -25.24 27.23 5.65
CA ARG A 26 -25.71 26.99 4.28
C ARG A 26 -24.58 26.84 3.26
N LYS A 27 -23.38 27.01 3.70
CA LYS A 27 -22.17 27.04 2.88
C LYS A 27 -21.49 25.67 2.88
N PHE A 28 -21.11 25.17 1.71
CA PHE A 28 -20.29 23.99 1.52
C PHE A 28 -18.85 24.44 1.23
N VAL A 29 -17.89 23.98 2.03
CA VAL A 29 -16.48 24.36 1.92
C VAL A 29 -15.69 23.16 1.40
N PHE A 30 -15.06 23.29 0.24
CA PHE A 30 -14.34 22.21 -0.47
C PHE A 30 -12.84 22.20 -0.09
N ASP A 31 -12.55 22.27 1.21
CA ASP A 31 -11.22 22.29 1.81
C ASP A 31 -10.77 20.92 2.35
N SER A 32 -11.34 19.88 1.80
CA SER A 32 -11.24 18.48 2.23
C SER A 32 -10.16 17.71 1.46
N TYR A 33 -9.87 16.49 1.87
CA TYR A 33 -8.83 15.62 1.30
C TYR A 33 -8.91 15.45 -0.21
N PHE A 34 -10.11 15.29 -0.76
CA PHE A 34 -10.29 15.10 -2.20
C PHE A 34 -10.41 16.39 -2.99
N ASN A 35 -10.94 17.46 -2.41
CA ASN A 35 -11.31 18.65 -3.18
C ASN A 35 -10.40 19.86 -2.96
N ILE A 36 -9.51 19.81 -1.99
CA ILE A 36 -8.43 20.81 -1.87
C ILE A 36 -7.48 20.71 -3.07
N PHE A 37 -7.02 21.85 -3.57
CA PHE A 37 -6.06 21.91 -4.67
C PHE A 37 -4.69 22.35 -4.16
N THR A 38 -3.72 21.43 -4.16
CA THR A 38 -2.40 21.62 -3.59
C THR A 38 -1.49 22.38 -4.54
N ILE A 39 -1.73 23.68 -4.69
CA ILE A 39 -1.09 24.55 -5.68
C ILE A 39 0.43 24.49 -5.64
N HIS A 40 1.04 24.47 -4.43
CA HIS A 40 2.50 24.47 -4.30
C HIS A 40 3.12 23.19 -4.90
N LYS A 41 2.50 22.02 -4.77
CA LYS A 41 2.99 20.77 -5.36
C LYS A 41 2.80 20.72 -6.88
N TRP A 42 1.68 21.25 -7.39
CA TRP A 42 1.52 21.42 -8.84
C TRP A 42 2.58 22.31 -9.43
N LEU A 43 2.93 23.43 -8.75
CA LEU A 43 4.02 24.33 -9.16
C LEU A 43 5.42 23.70 -9.03
N GLU A 44 5.64 22.89 -7.99
CA GLU A 44 6.92 22.19 -7.75
C GLU A 44 7.16 21.07 -8.75
N TYR A 45 6.13 20.24 -9.01
CA TYR A 45 6.31 19.04 -9.83
C TYR A 45 6.16 19.29 -11.33
N THR A 46 5.46 20.37 -11.73
CA THR A 46 5.06 20.59 -13.12
C THR A 46 5.59 21.89 -13.70
N THR A 47 5.42 22.06 -15.00
CA THR A 47 5.69 23.29 -15.73
C THR A 47 4.50 24.25 -15.75
N ILE A 48 3.34 23.84 -15.23
CA ILE A 48 2.11 24.64 -15.24
C ILE A 48 2.27 25.88 -14.36
N ARG A 49 1.76 27.02 -14.85
CA ARG A 49 1.76 28.30 -14.11
C ARG A 49 0.40 28.97 -14.05
N SER A 50 -0.59 28.47 -14.80
CA SER A 50 -1.96 28.99 -14.83
C SER A 50 -2.98 27.87 -14.61
N PHE A 51 -3.93 28.12 -13.71
CA PHE A 51 -4.95 27.16 -13.30
C PHE A 51 -6.32 27.81 -13.29
N ASN A 52 -7.36 27.02 -13.57
CA ASN A 52 -8.75 27.43 -13.51
C ASN A 52 -9.56 26.43 -12.68
N LEU A 53 -10.52 26.91 -11.91
CA LEU A 53 -11.63 26.13 -11.38
C LEU A 53 -12.79 26.22 -12.36
N ILE A 54 -13.29 25.08 -12.80
CA ILE A 54 -14.46 24.96 -13.65
C ILE A 54 -15.61 24.39 -12.83
N LEU A 55 -16.77 25.04 -12.87
CA LEU A 55 -17.99 24.55 -12.24
C LEU A 55 -19.14 24.58 -13.22
N ASN A 56 -19.90 23.52 -13.30
CA ASN A 56 -21.17 23.45 -13.97
C ASN A 56 -22.26 23.72 -12.90
N LEU A 57 -22.84 24.91 -12.93
CA LEU A 57 -23.78 25.41 -11.91
C LEU A 57 -25.17 25.60 -12.48
N THR A 58 -26.20 25.39 -11.63
CA THR A 58 -27.57 25.86 -11.86
C THR A 58 -27.95 26.86 -10.77
N GLY A 59 -28.97 27.69 -11.01
CA GLY A 59 -29.50 28.67 -10.08
C GLY A 59 -28.51 29.77 -9.72
N LYS A 60 -28.72 30.39 -8.57
CA LYS A 60 -27.90 31.50 -8.08
C LYS A 60 -27.08 31.08 -6.87
N ALA A 61 -25.77 31.28 -6.93
CA ALA A 61 -24.86 30.89 -5.85
C ALA A 61 -23.71 31.88 -5.69
N GLU A 62 -23.19 31.99 -4.48
CA GLU A 62 -21.93 32.65 -4.20
C GLU A 62 -20.79 31.63 -4.19
N ILE A 63 -19.70 31.93 -4.89
CA ILE A 63 -18.44 31.18 -4.87
C ILE A 63 -17.36 32.09 -4.28
N GLU A 64 -16.66 31.61 -3.26
CA GLU A 64 -15.53 32.29 -2.66
C GLU A 64 -14.31 31.39 -2.70
N LEU A 65 -13.15 31.93 -3.14
CA LEU A 65 -11.88 31.23 -3.18
C LEU A 65 -11.05 31.56 -1.95
N PHE A 66 -10.31 30.57 -1.48
CA PHE A 66 -9.45 30.68 -0.30
C PHE A 66 -8.08 30.02 -0.52
N ASP A 67 -7.12 30.45 0.27
CA ASP A 67 -5.93 29.69 0.65
C ASP A 67 -5.82 29.63 2.19
N GLN A 68 -4.74 29.06 2.71
CA GLN A 68 -4.55 28.92 4.15
C GLN A 68 -4.45 30.28 4.90
N ASP A 69 -4.20 31.39 4.18
CA ASP A 69 -4.10 32.74 4.75
C ASP A 69 -5.43 33.51 4.65
N GLY A 70 -6.49 32.94 4.07
CA GLY A 70 -7.84 33.46 4.02
C GLY A 70 -8.41 33.67 2.61
N SER A 71 -9.43 34.50 2.50
CA SER A 71 -10.16 34.74 1.23
C SER A 71 -9.28 35.38 0.15
N LEU A 72 -9.40 34.84 -1.06
CA LEU A 72 -8.77 35.35 -2.29
C LEU A 72 -9.76 36.13 -3.18
N GLY A 73 -11.03 36.10 -2.82
CA GLY A 73 -12.10 36.81 -3.50
C GLY A 73 -13.37 35.99 -3.66
N ARG A 74 -14.49 36.68 -3.75
CA ARG A 74 -15.81 36.09 -3.89
C ARG A 74 -16.59 36.69 -5.03
N ARG A 75 -17.50 35.91 -5.58
CA ARG A 75 -18.41 36.36 -6.68
C ARG A 75 -19.72 35.57 -6.65
N ILE A 76 -20.81 36.30 -6.93
CA ILE A 76 -22.12 35.71 -7.14
C ILE A 76 -22.29 35.40 -8.63
N TYR A 77 -22.75 34.17 -8.90
CA TYR A 77 -23.12 33.71 -10.24
C TYR A 77 -24.61 33.41 -10.27
N ASP A 78 -25.26 33.87 -11.32
CA ASP A 78 -26.68 33.57 -11.63
C ASP A 78 -26.70 32.84 -12.97
N THR A 79 -26.88 31.52 -12.92
CA THR A 79 -26.72 30.65 -14.09
C THR A 79 -28.05 30.08 -14.62
N GLY A 80 -29.18 30.45 -14.00
CA GLY A 80 -30.49 29.99 -14.42
C GLY A 80 -30.59 28.46 -14.52
N THR A 81 -30.86 27.95 -15.73
CA THR A 81 -31.01 26.50 -15.97
C THR A 81 -29.72 25.71 -16.03
N GLY A 82 -28.56 26.36 -15.97
CA GLY A 82 -27.23 25.75 -15.90
C GLY A 82 -26.23 26.30 -16.91
N VAL A 83 -25.09 26.72 -16.41
CA VAL A 83 -23.98 27.24 -17.22
C VAL A 83 -22.66 26.74 -16.65
N ARG A 84 -21.70 26.49 -17.55
CA ARG A 84 -20.30 26.28 -17.19
C ARG A 84 -19.62 27.61 -16.90
N ILE A 85 -19.15 27.80 -15.68
CA ILE A 85 -18.35 28.95 -15.31
C ILE A 85 -16.87 28.55 -15.22
N ARG A 86 -15.99 29.48 -15.59
CA ARG A 86 -14.55 29.37 -15.45
C ARG A 86 -14.06 30.46 -14.51
N ILE A 87 -13.34 30.06 -13.50
CA ILE A 87 -12.76 30.93 -12.48
C ILE A 87 -11.25 30.78 -12.51
N PRO A 88 -10.51 31.78 -13.07
CA PRO A 88 -9.05 31.76 -12.99
C PRO A 88 -8.59 31.78 -11.54
N LEU A 89 -7.73 30.84 -11.16
CA LEU A 89 -7.21 30.76 -9.80
C LEU A 89 -6.17 31.85 -9.58
N LYS A 90 -6.41 32.67 -8.57
CA LYS A 90 -5.44 33.62 -8.04
C LYS A 90 -4.85 33.01 -6.78
N PHE A 91 -3.55 33.12 -6.61
CA PHE A 91 -2.85 32.61 -5.43
C PHE A 91 -1.69 33.52 -5.06
N ARG A 92 -1.30 33.50 -3.78
CA ARG A 92 -0.14 34.21 -3.24
C ARG A 92 1.10 33.35 -3.43
N GLU A 93 2.29 33.93 -3.37
CA GLU A 93 3.54 33.16 -3.35
C GLU A 93 3.62 32.20 -2.16
N THR A 94 2.92 32.52 -1.07
CA THR A 94 2.83 31.70 0.14
C THR A 94 1.73 30.64 0.09
N SER A 95 0.85 30.66 -0.93
CA SER A 95 -0.27 29.72 -1.02
C SER A 95 0.24 28.29 -1.18
N LYS A 96 -0.09 27.43 -0.21
CA LYS A 96 0.18 25.98 -0.26
C LYS A 96 -0.97 25.23 -0.91
N CYS A 97 -2.19 25.52 -0.44
CA CYS A 97 -3.41 24.89 -0.90
C CYS A 97 -4.45 25.95 -1.27
N LEU A 98 -5.28 25.64 -2.25
CA LEU A 98 -6.43 26.42 -2.66
C LEU A 98 -7.70 25.60 -2.50
N TRP A 99 -8.79 26.27 -2.12
CA TRP A 99 -10.12 25.65 -2.09
C TRP A 99 -11.18 26.73 -2.34
N PHE A 100 -12.42 26.30 -2.46
CA PHE A 100 -13.55 27.21 -2.61
C PHE A 100 -14.67 26.86 -1.66
N SER A 101 -15.53 27.82 -1.38
CA SER A 101 -16.83 27.60 -0.79
C SER A 101 -17.92 27.86 -1.79
N TYR A 102 -19.05 27.18 -1.59
CA TYR A 102 -20.27 27.31 -2.37
C TYR A 102 -21.43 27.58 -1.42
N GLU A 103 -22.13 28.70 -1.63
CA GLU A 103 -23.33 29.05 -0.88
C GLU A 103 -24.52 29.20 -1.84
N PRO A 104 -25.54 28.32 -1.77
CA PRO A 104 -26.74 28.44 -2.58
C PRO A 104 -27.56 29.66 -2.14
N LEU A 105 -27.91 30.53 -3.07
CA LEU A 105 -28.71 31.75 -2.83
C LEU A 105 -30.17 31.61 -3.27
N ASP A 106 -30.52 30.56 -4.00
CA ASP A 106 -31.88 30.17 -4.34
C ASP A 106 -32.09 28.64 -4.30
N GLN A 107 -33.31 28.20 -4.48
CA GLN A 107 -33.68 26.79 -4.39
C GLN A 107 -33.22 25.94 -5.62
N PHE A 108 -32.80 26.57 -6.70
CA PHE A 108 -32.35 25.94 -7.94
C PHE A 108 -30.83 25.82 -8.01
N ALA A 109 -30.14 26.44 -7.03
CA ALA A 109 -28.70 26.45 -6.98
C ALA A 109 -28.14 25.06 -6.68
N ASN A 110 -27.30 24.52 -7.59
CA ASN A 110 -26.63 23.25 -7.43
C ASN A 110 -25.33 23.21 -8.22
N ILE A 111 -24.30 22.51 -7.66
CA ILE A 111 -23.11 22.12 -8.40
C ILE A 111 -23.37 20.75 -9.05
N ILE A 112 -23.47 20.71 -10.37
CA ILE A 112 -23.66 19.49 -11.14
C ILE A 112 -22.34 18.71 -11.17
N SER A 113 -21.24 19.37 -11.56
CA SER A 113 -19.88 18.83 -11.62
C SER A 113 -18.86 19.98 -11.60
N GLY A 114 -17.60 19.65 -11.35
CA GLY A 114 -16.52 20.63 -11.38
C GLY A 114 -15.15 19.92 -11.47
N TRP A 115 -14.14 20.70 -11.81
CA TRP A 115 -12.74 20.25 -11.86
C TRP A 115 -11.78 21.44 -11.84
N TYR A 116 -10.54 21.15 -11.49
CA TYR A 116 -9.41 22.04 -11.74
C TYR A 116 -8.75 21.67 -13.07
N GLU A 117 -8.41 22.68 -13.87
CA GLU A 117 -7.79 22.49 -15.19
C GLU A 117 -6.69 23.51 -15.48
N THR A 118 -5.88 23.22 -16.50
CA THR A 118 -5.02 24.18 -17.18
C THR A 118 -5.32 24.23 -18.68
N GLU A 119 -5.11 25.40 -19.29
CA GLU A 119 -5.15 25.59 -20.76
C GLU A 119 -3.76 25.48 -21.41
N GLU A 120 -2.72 25.35 -20.60
CA GLU A 120 -1.35 25.16 -21.09
C GLU A 120 -1.25 23.83 -21.86
N LYS A 121 -0.35 23.78 -22.82
CA LYS A 121 -0.14 22.55 -23.59
C LYS A 121 0.71 21.57 -22.79
N PRO A 122 0.37 20.27 -22.76
CA PRO A 122 1.19 19.26 -22.13
C PRO A 122 2.57 19.18 -22.80
N GLY A 123 3.60 19.00 -21.97
CA GLY A 123 4.98 18.83 -22.43
C GLY A 123 5.32 17.38 -22.78
N HIS A 124 4.52 16.41 -22.28
CA HIS A 124 4.77 14.99 -22.47
C HIS A 124 3.53 14.29 -23.03
N ASN A 125 3.75 13.32 -23.92
CA ASN A 125 2.71 12.40 -24.38
C ASN A 125 2.70 11.19 -23.44
N VAL A 126 1.80 11.17 -22.47
CA VAL A 126 1.69 10.10 -21.46
C VAL A 126 0.75 9.01 -21.94
N HIS A 127 1.12 7.76 -21.73
CA HIS A 127 0.28 6.60 -21.87
C HIS A 127 0.58 5.63 -20.73
N LEU A 128 -0.43 5.33 -19.91
CA LEU A 128 -0.30 4.56 -18.68
C LEU A 128 -0.56 3.07 -18.94
N ALA A 129 0.17 2.21 -18.26
CA ALA A 129 -0.07 0.77 -18.19
C ALA A 129 -0.29 0.38 -16.72
N ALA A 130 -1.50 0.00 -16.33
CA ALA A 130 -1.76 -0.54 -15.00
C ALA A 130 -1.41 -2.03 -14.97
N ASP A 131 -0.53 -2.42 -14.06
CA ASP A 131 -0.11 -3.80 -13.80
C ASP A 131 -0.85 -4.30 -12.56
N ILE A 132 -1.77 -5.24 -12.73
CA ILE A 132 -2.62 -5.79 -11.67
C ILE A 132 -2.35 -7.29 -11.53
N CYS A 133 -1.75 -7.68 -10.41
CA CYS A 133 -1.51 -9.08 -10.07
C CYS A 133 -2.68 -9.63 -9.26
N THR A 134 -3.26 -10.78 -9.68
CA THR A 134 -4.36 -11.43 -8.97
C THR A 134 -4.07 -12.91 -8.66
N PHE A 135 -4.60 -13.39 -7.54
CA PHE A 135 -4.56 -14.79 -7.16
C PHE A 135 -5.88 -15.23 -6.51
N LYS A 136 -6.79 -15.80 -7.32
CA LYS A 136 -8.11 -16.32 -6.87
C LYS A 136 -8.97 -15.25 -6.15
N ARG A 137 -9.00 -14.05 -6.72
CA ARG A 137 -9.75 -12.88 -6.21
C ARG A 137 -10.61 -12.25 -7.30
N GLU A 138 -11.20 -13.09 -8.15
CA GLU A 138 -11.96 -12.69 -9.33
C GLU A 138 -13.03 -11.61 -9.06
N PRO A 139 -13.80 -11.66 -7.95
CA PRO A 139 -14.82 -10.63 -7.69
C PRO A 139 -14.22 -9.23 -7.49
N TYR A 140 -13.11 -9.11 -6.75
CA TYR A 140 -12.44 -7.82 -6.51
C TYR A 140 -11.83 -7.28 -7.79
N LEU A 141 -11.09 -8.13 -8.51
CA LEU A 141 -10.53 -7.76 -9.81
C LEU A 141 -11.60 -7.26 -10.77
N LYS A 142 -12.69 -8.03 -10.97
CA LYS A 142 -13.76 -7.66 -11.90
C LYS A 142 -14.44 -6.34 -11.51
N HIS A 143 -14.59 -6.07 -10.21
CA HIS A 143 -15.10 -4.81 -9.70
C HIS A 143 -14.18 -3.64 -10.08
N ASN A 144 -12.88 -3.75 -9.81
CA ASN A 144 -11.90 -2.71 -10.15
C ASN A 144 -11.78 -2.50 -11.66
N LEU A 145 -11.76 -3.58 -12.46
CA LEU A 145 -11.75 -3.47 -13.92
C LEU A 145 -12.99 -2.74 -14.46
N ASN A 146 -14.17 -3.01 -13.89
CA ASN A 146 -15.39 -2.30 -14.27
C ASN A 146 -15.31 -0.80 -13.98
N ILE A 147 -14.84 -0.43 -12.77
CA ILE A 147 -14.66 0.99 -12.40
C ILE A 147 -13.69 1.68 -13.35
N LEU A 148 -12.53 1.09 -13.62
CA LEU A 148 -11.53 1.64 -14.55
C LEU A 148 -12.09 1.79 -15.97
N THR A 149 -12.82 0.80 -16.43
CA THR A 149 -13.43 0.82 -17.78
C THR A 149 -14.49 1.90 -17.88
N GLU A 150 -15.48 1.92 -16.99
CA GLU A 150 -16.64 2.81 -17.09
C GLU A 150 -16.27 4.26 -16.79
N GLN A 151 -15.44 4.50 -15.78
CA GLN A 151 -15.15 5.86 -15.33
C GLN A 151 -13.98 6.52 -16.06
N LEU A 152 -13.07 5.75 -16.64
CA LEU A 152 -11.86 6.27 -17.27
C LEU A 152 -11.75 5.90 -18.75
N ILE A 153 -11.69 4.63 -19.12
CA ILE A 153 -11.41 4.18 -20.50
C ILE A 153 -12.57 4.54 -21.42
N ASN A 154 -13.80 4.19 -21.07
CA ASN A 154 -14.99 4.47 -21.88
C ASN A 154 -15.56 5.88 -21.69
N ASN A 155 -14.99 6.66 -20.77
CA ASN A 155 -15.42 8.00 -20.49
C ASN A 155 -14.68 9.03 -21.37
N GLY A 156 -15.24 9.38 -22.50
CA GLY A 156 -14.64 10.37 -23.42
C GLY A 156 -14.40 11.78 -22.83
N LYS A 157 -14.83 12.04 -21.58
CA LYS A 157 -14.49 13.27 -20.85
C LYS A 157 -13.27 13.10 -19.95
N SER A 158 -12.86 11.87 -19.70
CA SER A 158 -11.66 11.58 -18.91
C SER A 158 -10.40 11.92 -19.70
N PRO A 159 -9.40 12.59 -19.10
CA PRO A 159 -8.13 12.84 -19.76
C PRO A 159 -7.32 11.58 -20.01
N VAL A 160 -7.66 10.46 -19.36
CA VAL A 160 -7.00 9.15 -19.54
C VAL A 160 -7.76 8.22 -20.49
N CYS A 161 -8.87 8.68 -21.10
CA CYS A 161 -9.54 7.97 -22.18
C CYS A 161 -8.53 7.69 -23.31
N ASP A 162 -8.48 6.46 -23.82
CA ASP A 162 -7.50 5.99 -24.83
C ASP A 162 -6.01 6.14 -24.40
N LYS A 163 -5.73 6.35 -23.11
CA LYS A 163 -4.39 6.55 -22.55
C LYS A 163 -4.11 5.65 -21.35
N LEU A 164 -4.93 4.64 -21.14
CA LEU A 164 -4.79 3.65 -20.09
C LEU A 164 -5.00 2.26 -20.65
N ASP A 165 -4.00 1.40 -20.55
CA ASP A 165 -4.09 -0.03 -20.77
C ASP A 165 -3.88 -0.79 -19.45
N ILE A 166 -4.53 -1.94 -19.30
CA ILE A 166 -4.50 -2.75 -18.07
C ILE A 166 -3.91 -4.11 -18.40
N PHE A 167 -2.87 -4.49 -17.67
CA PHE A 167 -2.19 -5.77 -17.75
C PHE A 167 -2.56 -6.60 -16.51
N VAL A 168 -3.41 -7.60 -16.70
CA VAL A 168 -3.87 -8.50 -15.65
C VAL A 168 -3.00 -9.74 -15.62
N ILE A 169 -2.33 -9.98 -14.50
CA ILE A 169 -1.47 -11.14 -14.30
C ILE A 169 -2.16 -12.13 -13.36
N ASP A 170 -2.62 -13.24 -13.92
CA ASP A 170 -3.37 -14.27 -13.20
C ASP A 170 -2.44 -15.36 -12.66
N ASN A 171 -1.95 -15.18 -11.43
CA ASN A 171 -1.17 -16.18 -10.70
C ASN A 171 -1.98 -17.42 -10.32
N GLY A 172 -3.32 -17.35 -10.40
CA GLY A 172 -4.23 -18.45 -10.11
C GLY A 172 -4.53 -19.33 -11.32
N ARG A 173 -4.34 -18.83 -12.53
CA ARG A 173 -4.75 -19.44 -13.81
C ARG A 173 -6.23 -19.81 -13.81
N THR A 174 -7.06 -18.95 -13.23
CA THR A 174 -8.50 -19.16 -13.05
C THR A 174 -9.36 -18.30 -13.97
N LEU A 175 -8.77 -17.26 -14.56
CA LEU A 175 -9.47 -16.33 -15.44
C LEU A 175 -9.50 -16.84 -16.89
N LYS A 176 -10.56 -16.49 -17.62
CA LYS A 176 -10.71 -16.80 -19.04
C LYS A 176 -10.55 -15.52 -19.86
N LYS A 177 -9.84 -15.63 -20.97
CA LYS A 177 -9.59 -14.50 -21.87
C LYS A 177 -10.87 -13.85 -22.34
N GLU A 178 -11.85 -14.65 -22.74
CA GLU A 178 -13.13 -14.20 -23.28
C GLU A 178 -13.98 -13.41 -22.28
N GLU A 179 -13.68 -13.54 -20.97
CA GLU A 179 -14.37 -12.82 -19.89
C GLU A 179 -13.66 -11.53 -19.47
N ILE A 180 -12.37 -11.39 -19.79
CA ILE A 180 -11.50 -10.33 -19.24
C ILE A 180 -10.91 -9.45 -20.34
N GLU A 181 -10.42 -10.01 -21.46
CA GLU A 181 -9.70 -9.24 -22.48
C GLU A 181 -10.63 -8.29 -23.25
N THR A 182 -10.12 -7.08 -23.49
CA THR A 182 -10.70 -6.06 -24.36
C THR A 182 -9.59 -5.40 -25.15
N ASP A 183 -9.88 -4.36 -25.91
CA ASP A 183 -8.85 -3.59 -26.62
C ASP A 183 -7.84 -2.93 -25.65
N HIS A 184 -8.25 -2.65 -24.41
CA HIS A 184 -7.43 -2.02 -23.36
C HIS A 184 -7.13 -2.91 -22.16
N ILE A 185 -7.60 -4.15 -22.12
CA ILE A 185 -7.34 -5.09 -21.02
C ILE A 185 -6.70 -6.34 -21.57
N HIS A 186 -5.50 -6.67 -21.07
CA HIS A 186 -4.67 -7.77 -21.52
C HIS A 186 -4.45 -8.77 -20.40
N LEU A 187 -4.78 -10.07 -20.61
CA LEU A 187 -4.68 -11.12 -19.61
C LEU A 187 -3.47 -12.03 -19.85
N PHE A 188 -2.67 -12.25 -18.82
CA PHE A 188 -1.50 -13.12 -18.83
C PHE A 188 -1.58 -14.15 -17.71
N PRO A 189 -1.84 -15.44 -18.03
CA PRO A 189 -1.72 -16.51 -17.05
C PRO A 189 -0.27 -16.62 -16.56
N ASN A 190 -0.08 -16.80 -15.25
CA ASN A 190 1.22 -16.88 -14.63
C ASN A 190 1.29 -18.01 -13.60
N MET A 191 2.49 -18.48 -13.27
CA MET A 191 2.67 -19.33 -12.09
C MET A 191 2.53 -18.51 -10.81
N ASN A 192 2.14 -19.14 -9.71
CA ASN A 192 2.09 -18.42 -8.42
C ASN A 192 3.50 -18.18 -7.86
N ALA A 193 4.09 -17.10 -8.29
CA ALA A 193 5.35 -16.59 -7.77
C ALA A 193 5.16 -15.43 -6.77
N GLY A 194 3.97 -15.35 -6.12
CA GLY A 194 3.58 -14.28 -5.21
C GLY A 194 3.30 -12.96 -5.90
N GLY A 195 3.06 -11.91 -5.12
CA GLY A 195 2.86 -10.55 -5.64
C GLY A 195 4.06 -10.07 -6.45
N THR A 196 5.27 -10.25 -5.93
CA THR A 196 6.51 -9.88 -6.64
C THR A 196 6.61 -10.51 -8.02
N GLY A 197 6.31 -11.82 -8.13
CA GLY A 197 6.39 -12.53 -9.40
C GLY A 197 5.28 -12.14 -10.38
N GLY A 198 4.10 -11.82 -9.89
CA GLY A 198 3.00 -11.30 -10.70
C GLY A 198 3.34 -9.94 -11.27
N PHE A 199 3.67 -8.97 -10.44
CA PHE A 199 4.07 -7.63 -10.86
C PHE A 199 5.31 -7.62 -11.77
N THR A 200 6.29 -8.49 -11.52
CA THR A 200 7.43 -8.59 -12.44
C THR A 200 7.03 -9.17 -13.78
N ARG A 201 6.10 -10.15 -13.82
CA ARG A 201 5.56 -10.66 -15.08
C ARG A 201 4.84 -9.56 -15.85
N GLY A 202 4.01 -8.75 -15.20
CA GLY A 202 3.34 -7.62 -15.82
C GLY A 202 4.34 -6.59 -16.37
N LEU A 203 5.34 -6.23 -15.58
CA LEU A 203 6.40 -5.33 -16.02
C LEU A 203 7.16 -5.87 -17.26
N ILE A 204 7.40 -7.19 -17.34
CA ILE A 204 8.00 -7.82 -18.52
C ILE A 204 7.09 -7.67 -19.74
N GLU A 205 5.80 -7.98 -19.62
CA GLU A 205 4.85 -7.90 -20.74
C GLU A 205 4.61 -6.45 -21.19
N ILE A 206 4.56 -5.49 -20.26
CA ILE A 206 4.51 -4.06 -20.55
C ILE A 206 5.76 -3.63 -21.35
N ASN A 207 6.96 -4.01 -20.88
CA ASN A 207 8.19 -3.67 -21.59
C ASN A 207 8.30 -4.29 -22.99
N LYS A 208 7.74 -5.48 -23.21
CA LYS A 208 7.65 -6.10 -24.54
C LYS A 208 6.77 -5.31 -25.51
N LYS A 209 5.72 -4.68 -24.99
CA LYS A 209 4.69 -3.98 -25.78
C LYS A 209 4.83 -2.46 -25.79
N LYS A 210 5.71 -1.88 -24.98
CA LYS A 210 5.77 -0.43 -24.75
C LYS A 210 5.93 0.41 -26.02
N ASP A 211 6.78 -0.03 -26.93
CA ASP A 211 7.07 0.71 -28.17
C ASP A 211 5.89 0.61 -29.16
N GLU A 212 5.27 -0.57 -29.27
CA GLU A 212 4.11 -0.82 -30.14
C GLU A 212 2.89 0.00 -29.68
N MET A 213 2.63 0.01 -28.36
CA MET A 213 1.46 0.69 -27.78
C MET A 213 1.76 2.13 -27.36
N GLY A 214 3.01 2.58 -27.44
CA GLY A 214 3.43 3.91 -27.02
C GLY A 214 3.32 4.14 -25.50
N LEU A 215 3.48 3.08 -24.69
CA LEU A 215 3.41 3.15 -23.24
C LEU A 215 4.60 3.90 -22.67
N THR A 216 4.37 4.76 -21.70
CA THR A 216 5.41 5.62 -21.11
C THR A 216 5.63 5.38 -19.62
N HIS A 217 4.57 5.02 -18.89
CA HIS A 217 4.61 4.76 -17.46
C HIS A 217 3.83 3.49 -17.14
N MET A 218 4.26 2.80 -16.09
CA MET A 218 3.55 1.67 -15.53
C MET A 218 3.12 1.98 -14.10
N ILE A 219 2.00 1.39 -13.69
CA ILE A 219 1.44 1.55 -12.34
C ILE A 219 1.27 0.16 -11.74
N PHE A 220 1.96 -0.13 -10.64
CA PHE A 220 1.64 -1.29 -9.81
C PHE A 220 0.37 -1.01 -9.00
N MET A 221 -0.59 -1.93 -9.05
CA MET A 221 -1.87 -1.84 -8.35
C MET A 221 -2.31 -3.19 -7.79
N ASP A 222 -2.76 -3.22 -6.53
CA ASP A 222 -3.37 -4.42 -5.96
C ASP A 222 -4.77 -4.69 -6.55
N ASP A 223 -5.12 -5.98 -6.64
CA ASP A 223 -6.42 -6.44 -7.18
C ASP A 223 -7.59 -6.25 -6.20
N ASP A 224 -7.32 -6.16 -4.88
CA ASP A 224 -8.31 -6.07 -3.79
C ASP A 224 -8.37 -4.71 -3.09
N ALA A 225 -7.56 -3.76 -3.50
CA ALA A 225 -7.66 -2.38 -3.03
C ALA A 225 -8.84 -1.66 -3.72
N VAL A 226 -9.63 -0.89 -2.95
CA VAL A 226 -10.64 -0.02 -3.52
C VAL A 226 -9.95 1.19 -4.14
N LEU A 227 -10.16 1.40 -5.43
CA LEU A 227 -9.48 2.43 -6.20
C LEU A 227 -10.28 3.73 -6.23
N CYS A 228 -9.62 4.87 -6.06
CA CYS A 228 -10.15 6.18 -6.43
C CYS A 228 -9.79 6.49 -7.91
N PRO A 229 -10.73 6.51 -8.86
CA PRO A 229 -10.43 6.76 -10.28
C PRO A 229 -9.72 8.11 -10.53
N ASP A 230 -10.01 9.13 -9.72
CA ASP A 230 -9.34 10.44 -9.81
C ASP A 230 -7.84 10.37 -9.49
N SER A 231 -7.38 9.32 -8.81
CA SER A 231 -5.94 9.06 -8.63
C SER A 231 -5.21 8.94 -9.96
N LEU A 232 -5.81 8.26 -10.96
CA LEU A 232 -5.23 8.15 -12.30
C LEU A 232 -5.33 9.47 -13.07
N VAL A 233 -6.41 10.24 -12.90
CA VAL A 233 -6.56 11.57 -13.52
C VAL A 233 -5.47 12.52 -13.02
N ARG A 234 -5.22 12.58 -11.70
CA ARG A 234 -4.18 13.41 -11.09
C ARG A 234 -2.78 12.95 -11.53
N THR A 235 -2.53 11.64 -11.49
CA THR A 235 -1.26 11.06 -11.96
C THR A 235 -1.00 11.41 -13.41
N PHE A 236 -1.97 11.21 -14.29
CA PHE A 236 -1.87 11.56 -15.72
C PHE A 236 -1.61 13.06 -15.92
N GLY A 237 -2.32 13.91 -15.17
CA GLY A 237 -2.14 15.35 -15.19
C GLY A 237 -0.73 15.77 -14.78
N ILE A 238 -0.22 15.26 -13.64
CA ILE A 238 1.15 15.53 -13.20
C ILE A 238 2.15 15.11 -14.26
N LEU A 239 2.08 13.87 -14.75
CA LEU A 239 3.04 13.32 -15.72
C LEU A 239 3.01 14.04 -17.06
N SER A 240 1.83 14.49 -17.50
CA SER A 240 1.70 15.26 -18.76
C SER A 240 2.43 16.61 -18.73
N TYR A 241 2.65 17.16 -17.55
CA TYR A 241 3.32 18.45 -17.35
C TYR A 241 4.57 18.36 -16.46
N VAL A 242 5.01 17.17 -16.12
CA VAL A 242 6.14 17.00 -15.21
C VAL A 242 7.37 17.79 -15.70
N ASN A 243 8.02 18.50 -14.76
CA ASN A 243 9.24 19.23 -15.11
C ASN A 243 10.46 18.31 -15.08
N LYS A 244 11.56 18.77 -15.68
CA LYS A 244 12.79 17.98 -15.85
C LYS A 244 13.37 17.44 -14.54
N LYS A 245 13.16 18.11 -13.41
CA LYS A 245 13.65 17.65 -12.10
C LYS A 245 12.97 16.37 -11.66
N TRP A 246 11.67 16.20 -11.99
CA TRP A 246 10.81 15.14 -11.52
C TRP A 246 10.43 14.09 -12.59
N GLU A 247 10.94 14.24 -13.84
CA GLU A 247 10.59 13.35 -14.97
C GLU A 247 10.92 11.86 -14.75
N LYS A 248 11.81 11.56 -13.79
CA LYS A 248 12.20 10.20 -13.40
C LYS A 248 11.58 9.73 -12.07
N ALA A 249 10.83 10.60 -11.42
CA ALA A 249 10.24 10.30 -10.13
C ALA A 249 9.09 9.29 -10.24
N CYS A 250 8.86 8.55 -9.16
CA CYS A 250 7.68 7.70 -9.01
C CYS A 250 6.54 8.49 -8.37
N VAL A 251 5.32 8.37 -8.90
CA VAL A 251 4.11 8.86 -8.21
C VAL A 251 3.63 7.79 -7.25
N SER A 252 3.58 8.12 -5.96
CA SER A 252 3.20 7.20 -4.88
C SER A 252 1.83 7.55 -4.31
N GLY A 253 0.91 6.59 -4.32
CA GLY A 253 -0.42 6.72 -3.73
C GLY A 253 -0.47 6.36 -2.25
N ALA A 254 -1.30 7.08 -1.50
CA ALA A 254 -1.59 6.77 -0.11
C ALA A 254 -2.46 5.51 0.01
N MET A 255 -2.31 4.78 1.12
CA MET A 255 -3.27 3.78 1.54
C MET A 255 -4.12 4.34 2.69
N LEU A 256 -5.42 4.37 2.50
CA LEU A 256 -6.42 4.68 3.51
C LEU A 256 -7.06 3.39 4.02
N ARG A 257 -7.63 3.42 5.20
CA ARG A 257 -8.29 2.24 5.79
C ARG A 257 -9.70 2.08 5.25
N ILE A 258 -10.07 0.88 4.83
CA ILE A 258 -11.43 0.62 4.34
C ILE A 258 -12.46 0.59 5.48
N ASP A 259 -12.04 0.18 6.68
CA ASP A 259 -12.88 0.13 7.89
C ASP A 259 -13.04 1.50 8.58
N MET A 260 -12.14 2.44 8.26
CA MET A 260 -12.17 3.85 8.69
C MET A 260 -11.75 4.73 7.51
N GLN A 261 -12.64 4.94 6.56
CA GLN A 261 -12.34 5.52 5.23
C GLN A 261 -11.63 6.88 5.26
N TYR A 262 -11.65 7.58 6.38
CA TYR A 262 -10.99 8.85 6.62
C TYR A 262 -9.61 8.73 7.25
N SER A 263 -9.20 7.53 7.66
CA SER A 263 -7.95 7.32 8.38
C SER A 263 -6.83 6.89 7.43
N GLN A 264 -5.74 7.67 7.41
CA GLN A 264 -4.55 7.34 6.65
C GLN A 264 -3.81 6.18 7.30
N HIS A 265 -3.57 5.10 6.54
CA HIS A 265 -2.76 3.97 7.01
C HIS A 265 -1.27 4.20 6.69
N GLU A 266 -0.98 4.48 5.43
CA GLU A 266 0.40 4.71 4.97
C GLU A 266 0.48 5.75 3.86
N TYR A 267 1.43 6.67 4.00
CA TYR A 267 1.78 7.71 3.02
C TYR A 267 3.19 8.23 3.29
N GLY A 268 3.98 8.45 2.25
CA GLY A 268 5.36 8.86 2.42
C GLY A 268 6.19 7.80 3.15
N SER A 269 6.19 6.58 2.62
CA SER A 269 6.76 5.39 3.24
C SER A 269 8.27 5.50 3.44
N LYS A 270 8.74 5.12 4.62
CA LYS A 270 10.14 5.16 5.05
C LYS A 270 10.62 3.78 5.49
N TRP A 271 11.93 3.57 5.37
CA TRP A 271 12.58 2.34 5.81
C TRP A 271 13.78 2.64 6.70
N ASP A 272 13.85 2.01 7.89
CA ASP A 272 14.92 2.24 8.88
C ASP A 272 16.01 1.17 8.88
N GLY A 273 15.91 0.20 7.97
CA GLY A 273 16.81 -0.95 7.85
C GLY A 273 16.17 -2.25 8.34
N THR A 274 15.09 -2.22 9.10
CA THR A 274 14.39 -3.42 9.58
C THR A 274 12.87 -3.31 9.52
N ASP A 275 12.35 -2.11 9.73
CA ASP A 275 10.93 -1.86 9.77
C ASP A 275 10.57 -0.74 8.77
N CYS A 276 9.43 -0.92 8.10
CA CYS A 276 8.79 0.11 7.30
C CYS A 276 7.84 0.93 8.17
N TYR A 277 7.75 2.22 7.95
CA TYR A 277 6.85 3.09 8.68
C TYR A 277 6.36 4.25 7.83
N SER A 278 5.14 4.70 8.12
CA SER A 278 4.56 5.92 7.58
C SER A 278 4.84 7.09 8.52
N ARG A 279 4.87 8.29 7.98
CA ARG A 279 5.14 9.50 8.77
C ARG A 279 3.95 9.89 9.66
N TYR A 280 2.74 9.72 9.18
CA TYR A 280 1.50 10.09 9.88
C TYR A 280 0.48 8.94 9.84
N PRO A 281 0.77 7.78 10.47
CA PRO A 281 -0.20 6.69 10.53
C PRO A 281 -1.38 7.08 11.41
N GLY A 282 -2.60 6.79 10.97
CA GLY A 282 -3.81 7.14 11.71
C GLY A 282 -4.26 8.61 11.60
N LEU A 283 -3.66 9.38 10.68
CA LEU A 283 -4.06 10.77 10.45
C LEU A 283 -5.53 10.84 10.02
N ASP A 284 -6.34 11.60 10.76
CA ASP A 284 -7.74 11.86 10.41
C ASP A 284 -7.82 12.92 9.31
N LEU A 285 -8.17 12.47 8.11
CA LEU A 285 -8.23 13.31 6.90
C LEU A 285 -9.56 14.06 6.73
N ARG A 286 -10.48 13.95 7.69
CA ARG A 286 -11.65 14.83 7.79
C ARG A 286 -11.28 16.22 8.28
N ILE A 287 -10.13 16.36 8.92
CA ILE A 287 -9.68 17.61 9.54
C ILE A 287 -8.81 18.38 8.54
N ARG A 288 -9.23 19.57 8.13
CA ARG A 288 -8.53 20.42 7.17
C ARG A 288 -7.05 20.63 7.51
N ASP A 289 -6.73 20.93 8.77
CA ASP A 289 -5.34 21.16 9.17
C ASP A 289 -4.46 19.93 9.00
N ASN A 290 -5.03 18.73 9.18
CA ASN A 290 -4.36 17.47 8.89
C ASN A 290 -4.15 17.27 7.39
N VAL A 291 -5.12 17.63 6.58
CA VAL A 291 -5.03 17.58 5.11
C VAL A 291 -3.91 18.48 4.59
N ILE A 292 -3.84 19.72 5.09
CA ILE A 292 -2.76 20.68 4.75
C ILE A 292 -1.40 20.16 5.25
N ARG A 293 -1.33 19.67 6.49
CA ARG A 293 -0.11 19.08 7.06
C ARG A 293 0.39 17.87 6.27
N ASN A 294 -0.52 17.06 5.76
CA ASN A 294 -0.17 15.90 4.95
C ASN A 294 0.54 16.30 3.65
N GLU A 295 0.18 17.45 3.09
CA GLU A 295 0.79 18.00 1.89
C GLU A 295 2.18 18.64 2.12
N GLU A 296 2.58 18.85 3.36
CA GLU A 296 3.94 19.27 3.68
C GLU A 296 4.97 18.13 3.62
N MET A 297 4.51 16.91 3.30
CA MET A 297 5.38 15.76 3.19
C MET A 297 5.97 15.65 1.78
N ASP A 298 7.30 15.72 1.69
CA ASP A 298 8.02 15.70 0.41
C ASP A 298 8.94 14.49 0.23
N GLU A 299 9.14 13.68 1.29
CA GLU A 299 10.13 12.62 1.28
C GLU A 299 9.53 11.23 1.52
N ALA A 300 9.80 10.32 0.62
CA ALA A 300 9.61 8.87 0.79
C ALA A 300 10.93 8.14 0.51
N ASP A 301 11.06 6.91 0.97
CA ASP A 301 12.17 6.02 0.65
C ASP A 301 11.75 5.00 -0.41
N TYR A 302 10.44 4.72 -0.50
CA TYR A 302 9.84 3.83 -1.48
C TYR A 302 8.36 4.18 -1.72
N ALA A 303 7.79 3.60 -2.77
CA ALA A 303 6.37 3.67 -3.11
C ALA A 303 5.79 2.26 -3.00
N PRO A 304 4.86 2.01 -2.07
CA PRO A 304 4.18 0.72 -1.97
C PRO A 304 3.35 0.39 -3.23
N TRP A 305 3.30 -0.89 -3.58
CA TRP A 305 2.75 -1.32 -4.86
C TRP A 305 1.22 -1.44 -4.91
N TRP A 306 0.52 -1.02 -3.88
CA TRP A 306 -0.92 -0.79 -4.02
C TRP A 306 -1.27 0.38 -4.96
N TYR A 307 -0.34 1.37 -5.12
CA TYR A 307 -0.36 2.40 -6.15
C TYR A 307 1.02 3.03 -6.29
N ALA A 308 1.79 2.59 -7.25
CA ALA A 308 3.13 3.12 -7.52
C ALA A 308 3.36 3.26 -9.03
N CYS A 309 3.43 4.51 -9.52
CA CYS A 309 3.58 4.81 -10.95
C CYS A 309 5.02 5.17 -11.26
N TYR A 310 5.69 4.32 -12.03
CA TYR A 310 7.08 4.49 -12.47
C TYR A 310 7.17 4.80 -13.98
N PRO A 311 8.11 5.65 -14.42
CA PRO A 311 8.42 5.81 -15.84
C PRO A 311 9.12 4.56 -16.39
N LEU A 312 8.70 4.09 -17.57
CA LEU A 312 9.26 2.90 -18.22
C LEU A 312 10.73 3.07 -18.66
N THR A 313 11.24 4.28 -18.66
CA THR A 313 12.68 4.57 -18.84
C THR A 313 13.53 4.12 -17.66
N GLU A 314 12.95 4.01 -16.46
CA GLU A 314 13.66 3.61 -15.24
C GLU A 314 13.40 2.14 -14.85
N THR A 315 12.43 1.47 -15.49
CA THR A 315 11.94 0.12 -15.14
C THR A 315 12.13 -0.88 -16.29
N GLY A 316 13.33 -0.87 -16.89
CA GLY A 316 13.66 -1.74 -18.03
C GLY A 316 13.91 -3.21 -17.64
N MET A 317 14.10 -4.05 -18.66
CA MET A 317 14.33 -5.51 -18.54
C MET A 317 15.63 -5.89 -17.79
N ASP A 318 16.52 -4.95 -17.56
CA ASP A 318 17.76 -5.08 -16.79
C ASP A 318 17.67 -4.55 -15.37
N ASN A 319 16.49 -4.04 -14.99
CA ASN A 319 16.19 -3.49 -13.66
C ASN A 319 14.86 -4.02 -13.10
N LEU A 320 14.58 -5.31 -13.26
CA LEU A 320 13.39 -5.97 -12.71
C LEU A 320 13.50 -6.11 -11.19
N PRO A 321 12.38 -6.28 -10.46
CA PRO A 321 12.38 -6.58 -9.03
C PRO A 321 13.24 -7.79 -8.67
N LEU A 322 13.63 -7.93 -7.40
CA LEU A 322 14.24 -9.17 -6.89
C LEU A 322 13.17 -10.27 -6.72
N PRO A 323 13.50 -11.57 -6.88
CA PRO A 323 12.52 -12.66 -6.75
C PRO A 323 12.16 -12.95 -5.28
N LEU A 324 11.43 -12.03 -4.65
CA LEU A 324 11.15 -12.03 -3.22
C LEU A 324 9.87 -12.79 -2.83
N PHE A 325 9.00 -13.08 -3.76
CA PHE A 325 7.67 -13.67 -3.62
C PHE A 325 6.64 -12.69 -3.05
N ILE A 326 6.83 -12.17 -1.85
CA ILE A 326 5.93 -11.21 -1.17
C ILE A 326 6.68 -10.44 -0.10
N HIS A 327 6.26 -9.22 0.16
CA HIS A 327 6.79 -8.27 1.15
C HIS A 327 8.24 -7.82 0.92
N ASN A 328 8.48 -6.56 1.19
CA ASN A 328 9.78 -5.90 1.04
C ASN A 328 10.28 -5.80 -0.42
N ASP A 329 9.47 -6.22 -1.39
CA ASP A 329 9.71 -6.09 -2.83
C ASP A 329 9.56 -4.64 -3.28
N ASP A 330 8.48 -3.99 -2.90
CA ASP A 330 8.22 -2.56 -3.07
C ASP A 330 9.27 -1.69 -2.38
N THR A 331 9.65 -2.05 -1.16
CA THR A 331 10.68 -1.35 -0.38
C THR A 331 12.04 -1.45 -1.08
N GLU A 332 12.47 -2.66 -1.44
CA GLU A 332 13.76 -2.87 -2.12
C GLU A 332 13.79 -2.15 -3.48
N TYR A 333 12.71 -2.28 -4.25
CA TYR A 333 12.60 -1.66 -5.56
C TYR A 333 12.56 -0.12 -5.45
N GLY A 334 11.85 0.41 -4.46
CA GLY A 334 11.79 1.84 -4.17
C GLY A 334 13.15 2.42 -3.77
N LEU A 335 13.93 1.71 -2.95
CA LEU A 335 15.27 2.13 -2.56
C LEU A 335 16.22 2.29 -3.75
N ARG A 336 16.08 1.48 -4.82
CA ARG A 336 16.83 1.67 -6.08
C ARG A 336 16.50 2.98 -6.77
N HIS A 337 15.23 3.39 -6.69
CA HIS A 337 14.68 4.57 -7.37
C HIS A 337 14.68 5.83 -6.47
N LYS A 338 15.06 5.72 -5.20
CA LYS A 338 15.04 6.82 -4.22
C LYS A 338 15.71 8.09 -4.72
N LYS A 339 16.81 7.97 -5.45
CA LYS A 339 17.54 9.12 -6.03
C LYS A 339 16.71 9.93 -7.04
N ASN A 340 15.70 9.33 -7.65
CA ASN A 340 14.81 9.97 -8.62
C ASN A 340 13.68 10.75 -7.95
N GLY A 341 13.46 10.51 -6.64
CA GLY A 341 12.40 11.12 -5.85
C GLY A 341 11.05 10.44 -6.00
N PHE A 342 10.12 10.87 -5.12
CA PHE A 342 8.73 10.39 -5.12
C PHE A 342 7.79 11.60 -5.13
N ILE A 343 6.81 11.58 -6.00
CA ILE A 343 5.75 12.57 -6.09
C ILE A 343 4.61 12.11 -5.19
N LEU A 344 4.27 12.94 -4.21
CA LEU A 344 3.23 12.70 -3.21
C LEU A 344 2.17 13.79 -3.32
N LEU A 345 0.90 13.44 -3.51
CA LEU A 345 -0.21 14.37 -3.65
C LEU A 345 -1.48 13.81 -3.01
N ASN A 346 -2.17 14.57 -2.16
CA ASN A 346 -3.46 14.20 -1.62
C ASN A 346 -4.47 13.82 -2.72
N GLY A 347 -5.33 12.85 -2.42
CA GLY A 347 -6.32 12.35 -3.38
C GLY A 347 -5.77 11.37 -4.41
N ILE A 348 -4.45 11.07 -4.42
CA ILE A 348 -3.90 9.87 -5.06
C ILE A 348 -3.85 8.79 -3.98
N CYS A 349 -4.85 7.93 -3.95
CA CYS A 349 -5.02 6.95 -2.88
C CYS A 349 -5.81 5.71 -3.30
N VAL A 350 -5.70 4.69 -2.45
CA VAL A 350 -6.54 3.49 -2.45
C VAL A 350 -7.00 3.20 -1.01
N TRP A 351 -8.04 2.39 -0.85
CA TRP A 351 -8.45 1.86 0.45
C TRP A 351 -8.17 0.37 0.51
N SER A 352 -7.64 -0.09 1.65
CA SER A 352 -7.41 -1.50 1.94
C SER A 352 -7.58 -1.78 3.44
N PRO A 353 -7.89 -3.01 3.84
CA PRO A 353 -7.87 -3.39 5.26
C PRO A 353 -6.49 -3.18 5.88
N GLY A 354 -6.46 -2.74 7.15
CA GLY A 354 -5.21 -2.60 7.90
C GLY A 354 -4.42 -3.90 8.01
N PHE A 355 -3.10 -3.79 8.24
CA PHE A 355 -2.20 -4.96 8.28
C PHE A 355 -2.02 -5.56 9.68
N GLU A 356 -2.65 -5.01 10.71
CA GLU A 356 -2.42 -5.37 12.11
C GLU A 356 -2.65 -6.86 12.38
N ASN A 357 -3.69 -7.41 11.76
CA ASN A 357 -4.13 -8.80 11.94
C ASN A 357 -3.70 -9.74 10.79
N LYS A 358 -3.14 -9.22 9.70
CA LYS A 358 -2.63 -10.02 8.58
C LYS A 358 -1.28 -10.67 8.94
N ARG A 359 -1.30 -11.71 9.77
CA ARG A 359 -0.07 -12.38 10.29
C ARG A 359 -0.05 -13.88 10.00
N SER A 360 -0.12 -14.23 8.72
CA SER A 360 0.04 -15.63 8.30
C SER A 360 1.44 -16.18 8.64
N SER A 361 1.56 -17.50 8.74
CA SER A 361 2.85 -18.16 9.02
C SER A 361 3.92 -17.87 7.96
N MET A 362 3.50 -17.74 6.69
CA MET A 362 4.41 -17.45 5.58
C MET A 362 5.19 -16.13 5.78
N LEU A 363 4.59 -15.12 6.42
CA LEU A 363 5.26 -13.86 6.71
C LEU A 363 6.42 -14.01 7.71
N SER A 364 6.38 -15.02 8.57
CA SER A 364 7.53 -15.30 9.47
C SER A 364 8.78 -15.77 8.72
N TYR A 365 8.61 -16.29 7.51
CA TYR A 365 9.71 -16.65 6.61
C TYR A 365 10.07 -15.49 5.68
N TYR A 366 9.11 -14.98 4.89
CA TYR A 366 9.41 -14.01 3.85
C TYR A 366 9.90 -12.68 4.41
N ASP A 367 9.29 -12.14 5.47
CA ASP A 367 9.76 -10.91 6.13
C ASP A 367 11.23 -11.02 6.54
N VAL A 368 11.62 -12.15 7.14
CA VAL A 368 12.99 -12.30 7.64
C VAL A 368 13.99 -12.43 6.51
N ARG A 369 13.72 -13.30 5.51
CA ARG A 369 14.62 -13.50 4.37
C ARG A 369 14.76 -12.21 3.56
N ASN A 370 13.65 -11.54 3.28
CA ASN A 370 13.63 -10.39 2.39
C ASN A 370 14.25 -9.14 3.04
N ILE A 371 13.94 -8.87 4.33
CA ILE A 371 14.59 -7.80 5.08
C ILE A 371 16.10 -8.04 5.18
N MET A 372 16.54 -9.28 5.43
CA MET A 372 17.98 -9.60 5.44
C MET A 372 18.64 -9.30 4.08
N LEU A 373 17.94 -9.56 2.99
CA LEU A 373 18.44 -9.29 1.65
C LEU A 373 18.54 -7.78 1.38
N THR A 374 17.49 -7.03 1.68
CA THR A 374 17.48 -5.57 1.54
C THR A 374 18.54 -4.91 2.42
N GLU A 375 18.65 -5.34 3.68
CA GLU A 375 19.73 -4.88 4.58
C GLU A 375 21.12 -5.18 4.00
N ALA A 376 21.33 -6.39 3.47
CA ALA A 376 22.61 -6.79 2.90
C ALA A 376 23.02 -5.91 1.70
N LEU A 377 22.07 -5.40 0.94
CA LEU A 377 22.31 -4.57 -0.25
C LEU A 377 22.51 -3.08 0.08
N TYR A 378 21.70 -2.54 0.98
CA TYR A 378 21.57 -1.08 1.17
C TYR A 378 22.18 -0.53 2.47
N THR A 379 22.51 -1.37 3.45
CA THR A 379 23.10 -0.90 4.71
C THR A 379 24.61 -1.19 4.76
N GLU A 380 25.40 -0.22 5.21
CA GLU A 380 26.86 -0.34 5.24
C GLU A 380 27.40 -0.89 6.57
N ASP A 381 26.93 -0.38 7.73
CA ASP A 381 27.50 -0.67 9.05
C ASP A 381 26.52 -1.30 10.05
N GLY A 382 27.06 -2.06 11.01
CA GLY A 382 26.31 -2.58 12.17
C GLY A 382 25.36 -3.75 11.89
N LEU A 383 25.33 -4.26 10.67
CA LEU A 383 24.42 -5.26 10.13
C LEU A 383 24.25 -6.51 10.97
N LEU A 384 25.35 -7.15 11.33
CA LEU A 384 25.30 -8.44 12.04
C LEU A 384 24.62 -8.32 13.42
N LYS A 385 24.87 -7.22 14.15
CA LYS A 385 24.23 -6.95 15.44
C LYS A 385 22.73 -6.69 15.24
N ARG A 386 22.38 -5.90 14.24
CA ARG A 386 20.98 -5.55 13.90
C ARG A 386 20.20 -6.81 13.50
N MET A 387 20.73 -7.63 12.61
CA MET A 387 20.08 -8.88 12.19
C MET A 387 19.91 -9.88 13.34
N LYS A 388 20.90 -10.02 14.22
CA LYS A 388 20.74 -10.83 15.43
C LYS A 388 19.63 -10.32 16.34
N GLN A 389 19.52 -9.00 16.52
CA GLN A 389 18.46 -8.39 17.32
C GLN A 389 17.08 -8.56 16.67
N TYR A 390 17.00 -8.38 15.35
CA TYR A 390 15.79 -8.59 14.57
C TYR A 390 15.29 -10.04 14.68
N CYS A 391 16.12 -11.02 14.36
CA CYS A 391 15.77 -12.45 14.48
C CYS A 391 15.39 -12.83 15.92
N ARG A 392 16.10 -12.29 16.93
CA ARG A 392 15.73 -12.51 18.34
C ARG A 392 14.32 -12.02 18.64
N LYS A 393 13.99 -10.80 18.20
CA LYS A 393 12.63 -10.23 18.38
C LYS A 393 11.57 -11.11 17.73
N ARG A 394 11.81 -11.57 16.48
CA ARG A 394 10.86 -12.42 15.73
C ARG A 394 10.70 -13.80 16.39
N ILE A 395 11.78 -14.47 16.77
CA ILE A 395 11.74 -15.77 17.49
C ILE A 395 10.96 -15.64 18.80
N LEU A 396 11.31 -14.65 19.64
CA LEU A 396 10.67 -14.47 20.94
C LEU A 396 9.19 -14.07 20.79
N ALA A 397 8.85 -13.19 19.85
CA ALA A 397 7.48 -12.80 19.60
C ALA A 397 6.60 -13.99 19.18
N ASN A 398 7.12 -14.86 18.31
CA ASN A 398 6.41 -16.08 17.90
C ASN A 398 6.32 -17.09 19.05
N ALA A 399 7.41 -17.36 19.75
CA ALA A 399 7.43 -18.30 20.88
C ALA A 399 6.48 -17.88 22.02
N LEU A 400 6.46 -16.59 22.37
CA LEU A 400 5.59 -16.04 23.42
C LEU A 400 4.11 -15.92 23.01
N ARG A 401 3.79 -16.02 21.72
CA ARG A 401 2.43 -16.18 21.19
C ARG A 401 2.05 -17.64 20.96
N TYR A 402 2.90 -18.59 21.35
CA TYR A 402 2.72 -20.03 21.15
C TYR A 402 2.71 -20.45 19.67
N ARG A 403 3.34 -19.66 18.81
CA ARG A 403 3.52 -19.89 17.38
C ARG A 403 4.92 -20.49 17.13
N TYR A 404 5.18 -21.65 17.68
CA TYR A 404 6.52 -22.26 17.68
C TYR A 404 7.02 -22.68 16.29
N ASN A 405 6.10 -23.11 15.41
CA ASN A 405 6.43 -23.43 14.03
C ASN A 405 6.87 -22.18 13.25
N ASP A 406 6.27 -21.03 13.55
CA ASP A 406 6.67 -19.77 12.94
C ASP A 406 8.07 -19.33 13.40
N ALA A 407 8.45 -19.67 14.63
CA ALA A 407 9.83 -19.49 15.08
C ALA A 407 10.82 -20.39 14.30
N LYS A 408 10.40 -21.60 13.86
CA LYS A 408 11.21 -22.44 12.96
C LYS A 408 11.36 -21.79 11.58
N LEU A 409 10.28 -21.21 11.04
CA LEU A 409 10.30 -20.49 9.76
C LEU A 409 11.27 -19.30 9.76
N VAL A 410 11.50 -18.66 10.91
CA VAL A 410 12.55 -17.62 11.04
C VAL A 410 13.95 -18.24 10.85
N LEU A 411 14.22 -19.42 11.38
CA LEU A 411 15.49 -20.13 11.12
C LEU A 411 15.63 -20.50 9.66
N ASP A 412 14.58 -21.09 9.06
CA ASP A 412 14.57 -21.52 7.65
C ASP A 412 14.86 -20.35 6.71
N ALA A 413 14.30 -19.16 7.01
CA ALA A 413 14.55 -17.93 6.27
C ALA A 413 16.03 -17.53 6.29
N VAL A 414 16.69 -17.62 7.46
CA VAL A 414 18.12 -17.32 7.60
C VAL A 414 18.98 -18.36 6.87
N GLU A 415 18.63 -19.65 6.98
CA GLU A 415 19.31 -20.73 6.26
C GLU A 415 19.24 -20.52 4.75
N ASP A 416 18.07 -20.20 4.22
CA ASP A 416 17.87 -19.98 2.78
C ASP A 416 18.56 -18.71 2.28
N PHE A 417 18.57 -17.63 3.06
CA PHE A 417 19.38 -16.44 2.74
C PHE A 417 20.87 -16.82 2.62
N CYS A 418 21.38 -17.64 3.54
CA CYS A 418 22.80 -18.05 3.55
C CYS A 418 23.18 -18.97 2.37
N LYS A 419 22.21 -19.59 1.67
CA LYS A 419 22.47 -20.36 0.44
C LYS A 419 22.88 -19.50 -0.75
N GLY A 420 22.61 -18.19 -0.69
CA GLY A 420 23.07 -17.20 -1.67
C GLY A 420 22.16 -16.96 -2.88
N PRO A 421 22.63 -16.12 -3.83
CA PRO A 421 21.80 -15.61 -4.92
C PRO A 421 21.42 -16.69 -5.94
N GLU A 422 22.28 -17.66 -6.23
CA GLU A 422 21.97 -18.76 -7.15
C GLU A 422 20.78 -19.58 -6.67
N TYR A 423 20.71 -19.87 -5.36
CA TYR A 423 19.57 -20.55 -4.78
C TYR A 423 18.30 -19.71 -4.92
N LEU A 424 18.36 -18.41 -4.61
CA LEU A 424 17.22 -17.51 -4.71
C LEU A 424 16.69 -17.41 -6.15
N GLY A 425 17.57 -17.23 -7.13
CA GLY A 425 17.20 -17.03 -8.54
C GLY A 425 16.76 -18.31 -9.29
N THR A 426 16.97 -19.49 -8.69
CA THR A 426 16.60 -20.80 -9.28
C THR A 426 15.55 -21.56 -8.47
N LEU A 427 15.14 -21.03 -7.34
CA LEU A 427 14.12 -21.57 -6.46
C LEU A 427 12.77 -21.68 -7.20
N ASN A 428 12.08 -22.82 -7.03
CA ASN A 428 10.69 -22.94 -7.46
C ASN A 428 9.77 -22.27 -6.40
N PRO A 429 9.13 -21.14 -6.72
CA PRO A 429 8.35 -20.39 -5.73
C PRO A 429 7.11 -21.15 -5.23
N GLU A 430 6.42 -21.92 -6.09
CA GLU A 430 5.24 -22.69 -5.70
C GLU A 430 5.59 -23.81 -4.71
N GLU A 431 6.68 -24.55 -4.98
CA GLU A 431 7.16 -25.60 -4.09
C GLU A 431 7.63 -25.04 -2.75
N LYS A 432 8.38 -23.94 -2.78
CA LYS A 432 8.85 -23.30 -1.54
C LYS A 432 7.70 -22.77 -0.69
N ASN A 433 6.72 -22.14 -1.31
CA ASN A 433 5.54 -21.64 -0.58
C ASN A 433 4.73 -22.79 0.04
N LYS A 434 4.64 -23.93 -0.65
CA LYS A 434 4.02 -25.16 -0.12
C LYS A 434 4.79 -25.73 1.08
N GLU A 435 6.13 -25.77 1.02
CA GLU A 435 7.00 -26.19 2.12
C GLU A 435 6.79 -25.30 3.36
N ILE A 436 6.76 -23.97 3.17
CA ILE A 436 6.50 -23.01 4.24
C ILE A 436 5.12 -23.24 4.85
N GLY A 437 4.10 -23.45 4.02
CA GLY A 437 2.73 -23.72 4.47
C GLY A 437 2.62 -25.03 5.27
N GLN A 438 3.40 -26.06 4.92
CA GLN A 438 3.47 -27.33 5.67
C GLN A 438 4.18 -27.19 7.01
N THR A 439 5.19 -26.31 7.11
CA THR A 439 5.92 -26.04 8.35
C THR A 439 5.10 -25.16 9.30
N GLY A 440 4.41 -24.14 8.78
CA GLY A 440 3.65 -23.16 9.54
C GLY A 440 2.33 -23.69 10.12
N TYR A 441 1.43 -22.77 10.40
CA TYR A 441 0.07 -23.07 10.87
C TYR A 441 -0.95 -22.81 9.78
N ALA A 442 -1.77 -23.81 9.49
CA ALA A 442 -2.97 -23.62 8.66
C ALA A 442 -4.06 -22.94 9.50
N MET A 443 -4.59 -21.83 9.01
CA MET A 443 -5.74 -21.15 9.60
C MET A 443 -7.00 -22.01 9.41
N LYS A 444 -7.77 -22.19 10.48
CA LYS A 444 -9.02 -22.94 10.47
C LYS A 444 -10.19 -22.04 10.88
N PRO A 445 -11.42 -22.32 10.41
CA PRO A 445 -12.62 -21.69 10.97
C PRO A 445 -12.62 -21.77 12.50
N VAL A 446 -13.01 -20.69 13.17
CA VAL A 446 -12.93 -20.63 14.65
C VAL A 446 -13.83 -21.67 15.32
N GLU A 447 -14.89 -22.10 14.66
CA GLU A 447 -15.81 -23.16 15.08
C GLU A 447 -15.13 -24.55 15.15
N GLU A 448 -14.05 -24.75 14.40
CA GLU A 448 -13.23 -25.96 14.50
C GLU A 448 -12.21 -25.90 15.64
N LEU A 449 -11.94 -24.71 16.18
CA LEU A 449 -10.96 -24.48 17.24
C LEU A 449 -11.57 -24.49 18.64
N THR A 450 -12.87 -24.16 18.77
CA THR A 450 -13.59 -24.16 20.03
C THR A 450 -15.08 -24.40 19.81
N SER A 451 -15.70 -25.07 20.78
CA SER A 451 -17.17 -25.19 20.90
C SER A 451 -17.74 -24.30 22.01
N ASP A 452 -16.93 -23.47 22.65
CA ASP A 452 -17.36 -22.55 23.70
C ASP A 452 -18.15 -21.38 23.09
N PRO A 453 -19.47 -21.28 23.38
CA PRO A 453 -20.31 -20.24 22.78
C PRO A 453 -19.93 -18.83 23.21
N VAL A 454 -19.31 -18.66 24.38
CA VAL A 454 -18.85 -17.35 24.86
C VAL A 454 -17.66 -16.88 24.04
N LEU A 455 -16.67 -17.76 23.82
CA LEU A 455 -15.50 -17.43 22.98
C LEU A 455 -15.90 -17.19 21.52
N LEU A 456 -16.80 -17.99 20.96
CA LEU A 456 -17.30 -17.78 19.60
C LEU A 456 -17.99 -16.43 19.47
N LYS A 457 -18.80 -16.05 20.44
CA LYS A 457 -19.45 -14.74 20.48
C LYS A 457 -18.42 -13.61 20.56
N GLU A 458 -17.42 -13.70 21.45
CA GLU A 458 -16.33 -12.71 21.58
C GLU A 458 -15.56 -12.54 20.26
N ILE A 459 -15.35 -13.62 19.50
CA ILE A 459 -14.65 -13.57 18.21
C ILE A 459 -15.51 -12.92 17.14
N HIS A 460 -16.76 -13.35 16.98
CA HIS A 460 -17.66 -12.84 15.94
C HIS A 460 -18.11 -11.39 16.15
N GLU A 461 -18.21 -10.96 17.41
CA GLU A 461 -18.58 -9.58 17.79
C GLU A 461 -17.34 -8.67 17.98
N TYR A 462 -16.14 -9.16 17.65
CA TYR A 462 -14.93 -8.36 17.78
C TYR A 462 -14.98 -7.14 16.86
N VAL A 463 -14.84 -5.96 17.45
CA VAL A 463 -14.73 -4.70 16.73
C VAL A 463 -13.29 -4.19 16.88
N GLN A 464 -12.67 -3.85 15.77
CA GLN A 464 -11.35 -3.24 15.78
C GLN A 464 -11.43 -1.89 16.51
N PRO A 465 -10.54 -1.59 17.49
CA PRO A 465 -10.53 -0.29 18.15
C PRO A 465 -10.37 0.86 17.16
N GLU A 466 -11.18 1.91 17.27
CA GLU A 466 -11.11 3.10 16.42
C GLU A 466 -9.79 3.87 16.62
N ASN A 467 -9.23 3.78 17.83
CA ASN A 467 -7.96 4.45 18.15
C ASN A 467 -6.78 3.58 17.75
N ILE A 468 -6.29 3.81 16.52
CA ILE A 468 -5.10 3.13 15.99
C ILE A 468 -3.87 3.43 16.86
N GLU A 469 -3.80 4.60 17.52
CA GLU A 469 -2.75 4.88 18.49
C GLU A 469 -2.79 3.92 19.68
N GLU A 470 -3.95 3.47 20.13
CA GLU A 470 -4.04 2.41 21.16
C GLU A 470 -3.48 1.09 20.65
N ILE A 471 -3.71 0.72 19.41
CA ILE A 471 -3.17 -0.51 18.80
C ILE A 471 -1.65 -0.41 18.68
N TYR A 472 -1.12 0.74 18.27
CA TYR A 472 0.31 0.97 18.09
C TYR A 472 1.03 1.50 19.34
N ASN A 473 0.37 2.31 20.19
CA ASN A 473 0.94 2.99 21.35
C ASN A 473 0.71 2.28 22.68
N ASN A 474 -0.03 1.21 22.72
CA ASN A 474 -0.01 0.29 23.87
C ASN A 474 1.41 -0.27 24.16
N ARG A 475 2.42 0.39 23.62
CA ARG A 475 3.86 0.23 23.89
C ARG A 475 4.27 0.74 25.28
N ASN A 476 3.47 1.59 25.90
CA ASN A 476 3.75 2.17 27.22
C ASN A 476 3.11 1.38 28.34
N HIS A 477 3.62 0.16 28.60
CA HIS A 477 3.28 -0.53 29.83
C HIS A 477 4.13 0.00 30.99
N GLU A 478 3.47 0.53 31.97
CA GLU A 478 4.07 1.00 33.23
C GLU A 478 4.87 -0.07 33.98
N ASN A 479 4.70 -1.35 33.63
CA ASN A 479 5.29 -2.52 34.32
C ASN A 479 6.19 -3.40 33.46
N LYS A 480 6.99 -2.84 32.52
CA LYS A 480 7.93 -3.62 31.68
C LYS A 480 8.83 -4.57 32.49
N TRP A 481 9.30 -4.14 33.63
CA TRP A 481 10.13 -4.93 34.54
C TRP A 481 9.42 -6.17 35.09
N PHE A 482 8.12 -6.07 35.41
CA PHE A 482 7.35 -7.19 35.91
C PHE A 482 7.17 -8.29 34.87
N TYR A 483 6.90 -7.94 33.62
CA TYR A 483 6.82 -8.89 32.52
C TYR A 483 8.19 -9.54 32.24
N ALA A 484 9.27 -8.77 32.32
CA ALA A 484 10.63 -9.30 32.16
C ALA A 484 11.02 -10.27 33.28
N LEU A 485 10.80 -9.89 34.54
CA LEU A 485 11.10 -10.71 35.73
C LEU A 485 10.30 -12.01 35.75
N THR A 486 9.06 -11.99 35.28
CA THR A 486 8.20 -13.18 35.27
C THR A 486 8.26 -13.96 33.96
N LEU A 487 9.18 -13.58 33.04
CA LEU A 487 9.23 -14.12 31.67
C LEU A 487 7.83 -14.11 31.03
N ASN A 488 7.15 -12.97 31.06
CA ASN A 488 5.77 -12.81 30.62
C ASN A 488 4.78 -13.75 31.34
N GLY A 489 4.96 -13.97 32.65
CA GLY A 489 4.15 -14.89 33.46
C GLY A 489 4.43 -16.38 33.20
N TRP A 490 5.49 -16.72 32.46
CA TRP A 490 5.84 -18.11 32.16
C TRP A 490 6.26 -18.90 33.39
N ILE A 491 6.93 -18.27 34.37
CA ILE A 491 7.31 -18.91 35.62
C ILE A 491 6.16 -19.05 36.62
N LEU A 492 5.01 -18.45 36.32
CA LEU A 492 3.82 -18.49 37.15
C LEU A 492 2.82 -19.56 36.65
N PRO A 493 1.94 -20.07 37.51
CA PRO A 493 0.87 -20.97 37.08
C PRO A 493 0.00 -20.34 36.00
N ALA A 494 -0.21 -21.06 34.91
CA ALA A 494 -1.08 -20.62 33.83
C ALA A 494 -2.57 -20.68 34.26
N LYS A 495 -3.38 -19.77 33.73
CA LYS A 495 -4.84 -19.85 33.84
C LYS A 495 -5.33 -21.01 32.98
N LYS A 496 -6.34 -21.74 33.46
CA LYS A 496 -6.86 -22.93 32.76
C LYS A 496 -7.77 -22.61 31.58
N GLU A 497 -8.38 -21.40 31.61
CA GLU A 497 -9.31 -20.94 30.58
C GLU A 497 -8.60 -20.73 29.24
N VAL A 498 -9.26 -21.07 28.15
CA VAL A 498 -8.86 -20.67 26.80
C VAL A 498 -9.23 -19.20 26.62
N LYS A 499 -8.38 -18.40 26.01
CA LYS A 499 -8.64 -17.02 25.65
C LYS A 499 -8.54 -16.83 24.14
N ALA A 500 -9.35 -15.94 23.59
CA ALA A 500 -9.29 -15.53 22.19
C ALA A 500 -8.69 -14.13 22.07
N PHE A 501 -7.82 -13.93 21.08
CA PHE A 501 -7.21 -12.64 20.76
C PHE A 501 -7.00 -12.51 19.25
N PRO A 502 -7.07 -11.30 18.69
CA PRO A 502 -6.69 -11.08 17.30
C PRO A 502 -5.21 -11.43 17.06
N MET A 503 -4.87 -11.82 15.83
CA MET A 503 -3.50 -12.26 15.48
C MET A 503 -2.43 -11.20 15.73
N GLY A 504 -2.79 -9.92 15.67
CA GLY A 504 -1.91 -8.78 15.92
C GLY A 504 -1.50 -8.59 17.37
N ILE A 505 -2.11 -9.32 18.32
CA ILE A 505 -1.92 -9.11 19.75
C ILE A 505 -0.45 -9.12 20.19
N TRP A 506 -0.10 -8.28 21.14
CA TRP A 506 1.24 -8.26 21.72
C TRP A 506 1.50 -9.47 22.62
N PRO A 507 2.73 -10.02 22.70
CA PRO A 507 3.06 -11.18 23.53
C PRO A 507 2.70 -11.01 25.01
N TYR A 508 2.79 -9.80 25.57
CA TYR A 508 2.47 -9.53 26.98
C TYR A 508 0.98 -9.68 27.30
N SER A 509 0.09 -9.52 26.33
CA SER A 509 -1.35 -9.75 26.52
C SER A 509 -1.64 -11.22 26.86
N LEU A 510 -0.72 -12.12 26.54
CA LEU A 510 -0.78 -13.53 26.94
C LEU A 510 -0.18 -13.82 28.32
N TYR A 511 -0.09 -12.80 29.21
CA TYR A 511 0.41 -12.96 30.57
C TYR A 511 -0.39 -14.01 31.33
N ARG A 512 0.26 -15.12 31.75
CA ARG A 512 -0.33 -16.28 32.42
C ARG A 512 -1.45 -17.00 31.64
N VAL A 513 -1.66 -16.72 30.37
CA VAL A 513 -2.57 -17.47 29.50
C VAL A 513 -1.95 -18.83 29.19
N GLY A 514 -2.66 -19.93 29.42
CA GLY A 514 -2.16 -21.29 29.13
C GLY A 514 -2.49 -21.76 27.72
N LYS A 515 -3.66 -21.37 27.22
CA LYS A 515 -4.24 -21.78 25.94
C LYS A 515 -4.87 -20.58 25.25
N VAL A 516 -4.64 -20.43 23.97
CA VAL A 516 -5.10 -19.27 23.21
C VAL A 516 -5.61 -19.65 21.81
N ILE A 517 -6.66 -18.97 21.37
CA ILE A 517 -7.05 -18.89 19.96
C ILE A 517 -6.59 -17.53 19.45
N LEU A 518 -5.70 -17.53 18.48
CA LEU A 518 -5.32 -16.34 17.74
C LEU A 518 -6.11 -16.32 16.43
N PHE A 519 -6.94 -15.30 16.24
CA PHE A 519 -7.86 -15.23 15.11
C PHE A 519 -7.65 -13.98 14.26
N ASP A 520 -8.01 -14.10 13.00
CA ASP A 520 -8.14 -12.98 12.07
C ASP A 520 -9.61 -12.53 12.09
N PRO A 521 -9.89 -11.27 12.48
CA PRO A 521 -11.25 -10.76 12.57
C PRO A 521 -12.01 -10.76 11.25
N ASP A 522 -11.31 -10.50 10.13
CA ASP A 522 -11.94 -10.34 8.82
C ASP A 522 -12.41 -11.68 8.26
N SER A 523 -11.62 -12.75 8.43
CA SER A 523 -11.95 -14.08 7.90
C SER A 523 -12.60 -15.03 8.90
N CYS A 524 -12.69 -14.66 10.19
CA CYS A 524 -13.11 -15.54 11.29
C CYS A 524 -12.38 -16.90 11.30
N LYS A 525 -11.10 -16.90 10.89
CA LYS A 525 -10.21 -18.05 10.94
C LYS A 525 -9.10 -17.81 11.94
N GLY A 526 -8.57 -18.89 12.52
CA GLY A 526 -7.54 -18.75 13.53
C GLY A 526 -6.66 -19.98 13.67
N ILE A 527 -5.78 -19.91 14.67
CA ILE A 527 -4.91 -21.00 15.11
C ILE A 527 -5.05 -21.18 16.61
N TYR A 528 -4.91 -22.43 17.07
CA TYR A 528 -4.85 -22.78 18.48
C TYR A 528 -3.40 -22.86 18.94
N GLY A 529 -3.10 -22.21 20.06
CA GLY A 529 -1.78 -22.23 20.67
C GLY A 529 -1.83 -22.63 22.15
N GLU A 530 -0.82 -23.36 22.61
CA GLU A 530 -0.69 -23.76 24.01
C GLU A 530 0.72 -23.51 24.51
N LYS A 531 0.81 -23.05 25.77
CA LYS A 531 2.09 -22.80 26.46
C LYS A 531 2.88 -24.10 26.64
N SER A 532 4.11 -24.16 26.13
CA SER A 532 4.99 -25.31 26.23
C SER A 532 6.45 -24.88 26.48
N TRP A 533 6.99 -25.21 27.65
CA TRP A 533 8.39 -24.98 27.97
C TRP A 533 9.35 -25.70 27.02
N LYS A 534 9.00 -26.93 26.60
CA LYS A 534 9.79 -27.70 25.64
C LYS A 534 9.94 -26.92 24.33
N GLU A 535 8.84 -26.39 23.83
CA GLU A 535 8.83 -25.63 22.58
C GLU A 535 9.56 -24.29 22.72
N LEU A 536 9.41 -23.60 23.87
CA LEU A 536 10.15 -22.37 24.13
C LEU A 536 11.67 -22.61 24.10
N PHE A 537 12.17 -23.67 24.77
CA PHE A 537 13.59 -23.99 24.74
C PHE A 537 14.07 -24.40 23.34
N ARG A 538 13.21 -25.06 22.55
CA ARG A 538 13.49 -25.36 21.14
C ARG A 538 13.66 -24.07 20.33
N CYS A 539 12.77 -23.10 20.50
CA CYS A 539 12.88 -21.78 19.86
C CYS A 539 14.15 -21.02 20.27
N ILE A 540 14.54 -21.09 21.53
CA ILE A 540 15.81 -20.51 21.98
C ILE A 540 16.99 -21.21 21.27
N GLY A 541 16.91 -22.52 21.08
CA GLY A 541 17.89 -23.29 20.29
C GLY A 541 18.01 -22.81 18.85
N TYR A 542 16.88 -22.48 18.18
CA TYR A 542 16.86 -21.88 16.84
C TYR A 542 17.61 -20.54 16.82
N TYR A 543 17.41 -19.71 17.83
CA TYR A 543 18.13 -18.44 17.91
C TYR A 543 19.66 -18.61 17.98
N PHE A 544 20.15 -19.58 18.75
CA PHE A 544 21.60 -19.86 18.80
C PHE A 544 22.13 -20.39 17.46
N GLN A 545 21.35 -21.21 16.74
CA GLN A 545 21.68 -21.65 15.38
C GLN A 545 21.77 -20.46 14.43
N ILE A 546 20.78 -19.55 14.46
CA ILE A 546 20.79 -18.30 13.70
C ILE A 546 22.04 -17.47 14.01
N CYS A 547 22.41 -17.31 15.29
CA CYS A 547 23.61 -16.57 15.67
C CYS A 547 24.89 -17.16 15.08
N LYS A 548 24.97 -18.49 14.98
CA LYS A 548 26.10 -19.21 14.35
C LYS A 548 26.11 -18.98 12.83
N LEU A 549 24.98 -19.14 12.16
CA LEU A 549 24.85 -18.92 10.72
C LEU A 549 25.20 -17.47 10.35
N LEU A 550 24.62 -16.49 11.06
CA LEU A 550 24.90 -15.08 10.82
C LEU A 550 26.38 -14.73 11.02
N LYS A 551 27.06 -15.34 11.99
CA LYS A 551 28.48 -15.11 12.19
C LYS A 551 29.35 -15.69 11.06
N ASN A 552 29.02 -16.89 10.59
CA ASN A 552 29.90 -17.65 9.70
C ASN A 552 29.58 -17.41 8.21
N GLU A 553 28.29 -17.32 7.85
CA GLU A 553 27.85 -17.36 6.44
C GLU A 553 27.32 -16.00 5.94
N TYR A 554 26.77 -15.14 6.82
CA TYR A 554 26.19 -13.87 6.38
C TYR A 554 27.16 -12.97 5.60
N PRO A 555 28.44 -12.79 6.00
CA PRO A 555 29.35 -11.94 5.23
C PRO A 555 29.59 -12.45 3.80
N LYS A 556 29.66 -13.77 3.62
CA LYS A 556 29.84 -14.40 2.31
C LYS A 556 28.57 -14.25 1.45
N ALA A 557 27.41 -14.58 2.02
CA ALA A 557 26.13 -14.43 1.33
C ALA A 557 25.91 -12.99 0.90
N ARG A 558 26.15 -12.01 1.79
CA ARG A 558 26.08 -10.58 1.48
C ARG A 558 26.93 -10.19 0.28
N ALA A 559 28.19 -10.62 0.26
CA ALA A 559 29.11 -10.32 -0.85
C ALA A 559 28.60 -10.92 -2.16
N ALA A 560 28.13 -12.18 -2.13
CA ALA A 560 27.56 -12.85 -3.29
C ALA A 560 26.29 -12.16 -3.82
N TYR A 561 25.36 -11.72 -2.93
CA TYR A 561 24.18 -10.98 -3.35
C TYR A 561 24.52 -9.64 -4.01
N LYS A 562 25.52 -8.92 -3.49
CA LYS A 562 25.99 -7.67 -4.13
C LYS A 562 26.60 -7.93 -5.50
N GLU A 563 27.39 -8.98 -5.66
CA GLU A 563 28.02 -9.37 -6.92
C GLU A 563 26.98 -9.79 -7.96
N LYS A 564 26.00 -10.61 -7.57
CA LYS A 564 24.97 -11.18 -8.45
C LYS A 564 23.70 -10.34 -8.56
N PHE A 565 23.66 -9.16 -7.99
CA PHE A 565 22.47 -8.31 -7.99
C PHE A 565 21.92 -8.08 -9.40
N LYS A 566 22.79 -7.68 -10.35
CA LYS A 566 22.40 -7.45 -11.74
C LYS A 566 21.81 -8.69 -12.41
N TRP A 567 22.31 -9.88 -12.06
CA TRP A 567 21.74 -11.11 -12.60
C TRP A 567 20.37 -11.41 -12.01
N LEU A 568 20.19 -11.28 -10.68
CA LEU A 568 18.89 -11.49 -10.01
C LEU A 568 17.79 -10.55 -10.53
N THR A 569 18.17 -9.37 -11.00
CA THR A 569 17.25 -8.34 -11.51
C THR A 569 17.16 -8.31 -13.04
N SER A 570 17.73 -9.30 -13.72
CA SER A 570 17.73 -9.40 -15.18
C SER A 570 16.55 -10.20 -15.71
N TYR A 571 16.19 -9.93 -16.96
CA TYR A 571 15.21 -10.73 -17.70
C TYR A 571 15.60 -12.21 -17.77
N GLU A 572 16.89 -12.54 -17.96
CA GLU A 572 17.40 -13.91 -18.01
C GLU A 572 17.07 -14.71 -16.73
N CYS A 573 17.25 -14.11 -15.56
CA CYS A 573 16.91 -14.73 -14.29
C CYS A 573 15.39 -14.96 -14.17
N TRP A 574 14.60 -13.94 -14.50
CA TRP A 574 13.15 -13.99 -14.35
C TRP A 574 12.46 -14.95 -15.32
N VAL A 575 12.94 -15.08 -16.56
CA VAL A 575 12.43 -16.08 -17.52
C VAL A 575 12.59 -17.50 -16.97
N LYS A 576 13.74 -17.80 -16.36
CA LYS A 576 13.99 -19.09 -15.70
C LYS A 576 13.12 -19.27 -14.45
N TYR A 577 13.01 -18.22 -13.62
CA TYR A 577 12.25 -18.25 -12.37
C TYR A 577 10.75 -18.45 -12.60
N LEU A 578 10.16 -17.74 -13.56
CA LEU A 578 8.75 -17.82 -13.92
C LEU A 578 8.42 -18.93 -14.93
N LYS A 579 9.45 -19.57 -15.50
CA LYS A 579 9.29 -20.57 -16.59
C LYS A 579 8.49 -20.04 -17.79
N VAL A 580 8.71 -18.78 -18.12
CA VAL A 580 8.09 -18.08 -19.25
C VAL A 580 8.93 -18.38 -20.51
N ASP A 581 8.26 -18.55 -21.67
CA ASP A 581 8.90 -18.80 -22.97
C ASP A 581 9.75 -20.10 -23.02
N GLN A 582 9.40 -21.14 -22.23
CA GLN A 582 9.95 -22.50 -22.31
C GLN A 582 9.05 -23.43 -23.10
#